data_800b727fe44c5b8466a047f96298e753
#
_entry.id   800b727fe44c5b8466a047f96298e753
#
_cell.length_a   1.000
_cell.length_b   1.000
_cell.length_c   1.000
_cell.angle_alpha   90.00
_cell.angle_beta   90.00
_cell.angle_gamma   90.00
#
_symmetry.space_group_name_H-M   'P 1'
#
loop_
_entity.id
_entity.type
_entity.pdbx_description
1 polymer ?
#
loop_
_entity_poly.entity_id
_entity_poly.type
_entity_poly.pdbx_seq_one_letter_code
_entity_poly.pdbx_strand_id
1 'polypeptide(L)'
;MIIHGDKMVNIPPAVKTVIIGHDHPAVSIYEDLRKETYKCFLVGKHKRKNLIVLPSLNPLTEGTDVKNEKLLSPFLHKELGNFDVYIVADKVYGFGKLKKLRRY
;
A
#
# COMPACT_ATOMS: atom_id res chain seq x y z
N MET A 1 11.49 2.71 11.64
CA MET A 1 10.41 2.91 12.63
C MET A 1 9.17 2.18 12.17
N ILE A 2 8.63 1.34 13.01
CA ILE A 2 7.43 0.54 12.70
C ILE A 2 6.30 1.02 13.61
N ILE A 3 5.18 1.44 13.02
CA ILE A 3 4.01 1.90 13.75
C ILE A 3 2.74 1.31 13.11
N HIS A 4 1.62 1.36 13.83
CA HIS A 4 0.36 0.84 13.28
C HIS A 4 -0.14 1.72 12.12
N GLY A 5 -0.08 3.03 12.26
CA GLY A 5 -0.47 3.96 11.20
C GLY A 5 -1.90 4.47 11.29
N ASP A 6 -2.64 4.13 12.36
CA ASP A 6 -4.01 4.61 12.58
C ASP A 6 -4.05 6.07 13.05
N LYS A 7 -2.94 6.58 13.56
CA LYS A 7 -2.82 7.96 14.04
C LYS A 7 -1.53 8.59 13.52
N MET A 8 -1.58 9.89 13.29
CA MET A 8 -0.36 10.65 12.97
C MET A 8 0.47 10.79 14.23
N VAL A 9 1.75 10.43 14.15
CA VAL A 9 2.70 10.54 15.25
C VAL A 9 3.91 11.35 14.82
N ASN A 10 4.62 11.92 15.80
CA ASN A 10 5.87 12.61 15.52
C ASN A 10 6.96 11.59 15.18
N ILE A 11 7.60 11.79 14.04
CA ILE A 11 8.67 10.92 13.57
C ILE A 11 10.00 11.65 13.80
N PRO A 12 10.93 11.06 14.57
CA PRO A 12 12.24 11.70 14.80
C PRO A 12 12.96 11.99 13.49
N PRO A 13 13.66 13.14 13.37
CA PRO A 13 14.35 13.51 12.13
C PRO A 13 15.35 12.47 11.63
N ALA A 14 15.98 11.73 12.53
CA ALA A 14 16.96 10.71 12.19
C ALA A 14 16.35 9.45 11.55
N VAL A 15 15.04 9.25 11.68
CA VAL A 15 14.34 8.11 11.08
C VAL A 15 14.18 8.38 9.58
N LYS A 16 14.64 7.44 8.74
CA LYS A 16 14.59 7.57 7.28
C LYS A 16 13.47 6.74 6.67
N THR A 17 13.01 5.70 7.35
CA THR A 17 11.98 4.79 6.84
C THR A 17 10.93 4.53 7.90
N VAL A 18 9.67 4.68 7.51
CA VAL A 18 8.50 4.39 8.35
C VAL A 18 7.74 3.24 7.73
N ILE A 19 7.39 2.26 8.56
CA ILE A 19 6.60 1.09 8.12
C ILE A 19 5.27 1.11 8.88
N ILE A 20 4.17 1.09 8.14
CA ILE A 20 2.81 1.08 8.71
C ILE A 20 2.03 -0.12 8.22
N GLY A 21 1.01 -0.53 8.97
CA GLY A 21 0.24 -1.73 8.67
C GLY A 21 -1.27 -1.63 8.83
N HIS A 22 -1.81 -0.43 9.00
CA HIS A 22 -3.22 -0.24 9.36
C HIS A 22 -4.22 -0.61 8.25
N ASP A 23 -3.98 -0.17 7.02
CA ASP A 23 -4.97 -0.23 5.95
C ASP A 23 -4.98 -1.54 5.14
N HIS A 24 -3.99 -2.40 5.31
CA HIS A 24 -3.93 -3.69 4.63
C HIS A 24 -4.14 -3.57 3.11
N PRO A 25 -3.27 -2.84 2.39
CA PRO A 25 -3.52 -2.52 0.99
C PRO A 25 -3.59 -3.75 0.09
N ALA A 26 -4.42 -3.63 -0.94
CA ALA A 26 -4.57 -4.62 -2.00
C ALA A 26 -4.79 -3.91 -3.33
N VAL A 27 -4.56 -4.60 -4.42
CA VAL A 27 -4.88 -4.11 -5.77
C VAL A 27 -5.61 -5.19 -6.54
N SER A 28 -6.52 -4.77 -7.41
CA SER A 28 -7.22 -5.67 -8.31
C SER A 28 -6.64 -5.55 -9.70
N ILE A 29 -6.38 -6.68 -10.32
CA ILE A 29 -5.91 -6.76 -11.69
C ILE A 29 -7.01 -7.37 -12.53
N TYR A 30 -7.31 -6.72 -13.66
CA TYR A 30 -8.36 -7.11 -14.58
C TYR A 30 -7.72 -7.68 -15.83
N GLU A 31 -8.15 -8.86 -16.21
CA GLU A 31 -7.69 -9.54 -17.40
C GLU A 31 -8.91 -10.17 -18.09
N ASP A 32 -9.25 -9.71 -19.29
CA ASP A 32 -10.49 -10.08 -19.99
C ASP A 32 -11.71 -9.80 -19.09
N LEU A 33 -12.47 -10.82 -18.75
CA LEU A 33 -13.63 -10.70 -17.85
C LEU A 33 -13.30 -11.12 -16.42
N ARG A 34 -12.02 -11.34 -16.12
CA ARG A 34 -11.59 -11.80 -14.81
C ARG A 34 -11.03 -10.64 -13.98
N LYS A 35 -11.36 -10.66 -12.71
CA LYS A 35 -10.80 -9.74 -11.71
C LYS A 35 -10.16 -10.58 -10.63
N GLU A 36 -8.89 -10.32 -10.34
CA GLU A 36 -8.19 -10.92 -9.21
C GLU A 36 -7.65 -9.83 -8.30
N THR A 37 -7.87 -9.99 -6.99
CA THR A 37 -7.41 -9.05 -5.97
C THR A 37 -6.22 -9.64 -5.23
N TYR A 38 -5.15 -8.89 -5.16
CA TYR A 38 -3.91 -9.31 -4.52
C TYR A 38 -3.55 -8.36 -3.39
N LYS A 39 -3.14 -8.91 -2.25
CA LYS A 39 -2.52 -8.13 -1.21
C LYS A 39 -1.21 -7.53 -1.74
N CYS A 40 -0.89 -6.32 -1.32
CA CYS A 40 0.31 -5.66 -1.80
C CYS A 40 0.98 -4.80 -0.73
N PHE A 41 2.29 -4.58 -0.92
CA PHE A 41 3.01 -3.51 -0.27
C PHE A 41 2.87 -2.25 -1.11
N LEU A 42 2.79 -1.10 -0.47
CA LEU A 42 2.98 0.18 -1.13
C LEU A 42 4.27 0.80 -0.62
N VAL A 43 5.09 1.30 -1.51
CA VAL A 43 6.37 1.93 -1.16
C VAL A 43 6.42 3.32 -1.78
N GLY A 44 6.54 4.34 -0.96
CA GLY A 44 6.57 5.72 -1.43
C GLY A 44 7.23 6.64 -0.43
N LYS A 45 6.78 7.89 -0.39
CA LYS A 45 7.36 8.94 0.47
C LYS A 45 6.32 9.57 1.37
N HIS A 46 6.75 9.91 2.57
CA HIS A 46 6.04 10.75 3.52
C HIS A 46 7.02 11.75 4.11
N LYS A 47 6.83 13.05 3.81
CA LYS A 47 7.71 14.12 4.32
C LYS A 47 9.20 13.81 4.14
N ARG A 48 9.60 13.41 2.92
CA ARG A 48 10.97 13.04 2.53
C ARG A 48 11.49 11.75 3.15
N LYS A 49 10.68 11.05 3.95
CA LYS A 49 11.03 9.74 4.50
C LYS A 49 10.43 8.66 3.62
N ASN A 50 11.07 7.51 3.59
CA ASN A 50 10.49 6.35 2.93
C ASN A 50 9.29 5.86 3.75
N LEU A 51 8.20 5.55 3.07
CA LEU A 51 7.00 4.99 3.69
C LEU A 51 6.70 3.65 3.05
N ILE A 52 6.64 2.61 3.87
CA ILE A 52 6.28 1.26 3.44
C ILE A 52 4.97 0.88 4.11
N VAL A 53 3.97 0.51 3.32
CA VAL A 53 2.67 0.06 3.80
C VAL A 53 2.60 -1.44 3.65
N LEU A 54 2.43 -2.15 4.75
CA LEU A 54 2.40 -3.62 4.78
C LEU A 54 1.01 -4.14 4.41
N PRO A 55 0.92 -5.25 3.65
CA PRO A 55 -0.34 -5.96 3.47
C PRO A 55 -0.71 -6.74 4.73
N SER A 56 -1.97 -7.18 4.81
CA SER A 56 -2.41 -8.08 5.89
C SER A 56 -1.71 -9.43 5.78
N LEU A 57 -1.26 -9.95 6.91
CA LEU A 57 -0.73 -11.31 7.00
C LEU A 57 -1.83 -12.34 7.28
N ASN A 58 -3.05 -11.89 7.57
CA ASN A 58 -4.19 -12.77 7.82
C ASN A 58 -4.75 -13.28 6.48
N PRO A 59 -4.72 -14.58 6.21
CA PRO A 59 -5.20 -15.12 4.94
C PRO A 59 -6.70 -14.91 4.72
N LEU A 60 -7.48 -14.64 5.77
CA LEU A 60 -8.91 -14.40 5.68
C LEU A 60 -9.26 -12.94 5.37
N THR A 61 -8.27 -12.04 5.37
CA THR A 61 -8.47 -10.63 5.08
C THR A 61 -8.08 -10.34 3.64
N GLU A 62 -9.01 -9.87 2.82
CA GLU A 62 -8.72 -9.51 1.42
C GLU A 62 -7.90 -8.24 1.29
N GLY A 63 -8.05 -7.32 2.24
CA GLY A 63 -7.40 -6.02 2.19
C GLY A 63 -8.27 -4.95 1.55
N THR A 64 -7.76 -3.73 1.52
CA THR A 64 -8.43 -2.56 0.96
C THR A 64 -7.89 -2.28 -0.45
N ASP A 65 -8.75 -2.31 -1.46
CA ASP A 65 -8.37 -2.01 -2.84
C ASP A 65 -8.04 -0.53 -2.97
N VAL A 66 -6.75 -0.22 -3.07
CA VAL A 66 -6.25 1.16 -3.04
C VAL A 66 -6.60 1.97 -4.27
N LYS A 67 -7.11 1.35 -5.34
CA LYS A 67 -7.57 2.05 -6.53
C LYS A 67 -9.03 2.48 -6.44
N ASN A 68 -9.82 1.81 -5.61
CA ASN A 68 -11.27 2.01 -5.53
C ASN A 68 -11.74 2.53 -4.18
N GLU A 69 -10.95 2.38 -3.13
CA GLU A 69 -11.34 2.72 -1.77
C GLU A 69 -10.39 3.75 -1.17
N LYS A 70 -10.93 4.62 -0.34
CA LYS A 70 -10.13 5.59 0.41
C LYS A 70 -9.49 4.89 1.60
N LEU A 71 -8.19 5.05 1.76
CA LEU A 71 -7.44 4.49 2.86
C LEU A 71 -7.65 5.31 4.14
N LEU A 72 -7.68 4.63 5.28
CA LEU A 72 -8.00 5.23 6.57
C LEU A 72 -6.83 5.88 7.28
N SER A 73 -5.61 5.37 7.05
CA SER A 73 -4.42 5.92 7.72
C SER A 73 -4.17 7.37 7.33
N PRO A 74 -3.92 8.27 8.30
CA PRO A 74 -3.59 9.66 7.99
C PRO A 74 -2.29 9.79 7.18
N PHE A 75 -1.38 8.83 7.25
CA PHE A 75 -0.18 8.81 6.41
C PHE A 75 -0.51 8.63 4.93
N LEU A 76 -1.69 8.12 4.60
CA LEU A 76 -2.11 7.78 3.25
C LEU A 76 -3.21 8.71 2.72
N HIS A 77 -3.54 9.79 3.42
CA HIS A 77 -4.48 10.81 2.94
C HIS A 77 -3.76 11.79 2.01
N LYS A 78 -3.27 11.25 0.88
CA LYS A 78 -2.53 11.99 -0.12
C LYS A 78 -2.62 11.26 -1.45
N GLU A 79 -2.05 11.87 -2.49
CA GLU A 79 -1.90 11.25 -3.80
C GLU A 79 -0.98 10.04 -3.70
N LEU A 80 -1.50 8.87 -4.01
CA LEU A 80 -0.73 7.61 -3.94
C LEU A 80 -0.25 7.12 -5.31
N GLY A 81 -0.55 7.84 -6.37
CA GLY A 81 -0.21 7.41 -7.73
C GLY A 81 1.25 7.12 -7.97
N ASN A 82 2.15 7.82 -7.26
CA ASN A 82 3.59 7.63 -7.39
C ASN A 82 4.18 6.56 -6.46
N PHE A 83 3.35 5.93 -5.64
CA PHE A 83 3.81 4.81 -4.81
C PHE A 83 4.04 3.58 -5.69
N ASP A 84 5.12 2.87 -5.44
CA ASP A 84 5.39 1.60 -6.09
C ASP A 84 4.57 0.50 -5.45
N VAL A 85 4.05 -0.40 -6.29
CA VAL A 85 3.22 -1.52 -5.88
C VAL A 85 4.00 -2.82 -5.98
N TYR A 86 4.01 -3.59 -4.89
CA TYR A 86 4.61 -4.92 -4.86
C TYR A 86 3.53 -5.91 -4.47
N ILE A 87 3.12 -6.73 -5.42
CA ILE A 87 2.04 -7.70 -5.24
C ILE A 87 2.56 -8.96 -4.55
N VAL A 88 1.80 -9.46 -3.58
CA VAL A 88 2.10 -10.69 -2.87
C VAL A 88 1.26 -11.83 -3.44
N ALA A 89 1.93 -12.83 -3.99
CA ALA A 89 1.32 -14.05 -4.49
C ALA A 89 2.19 -15.23 -4.01
N ASP A 90 2.63 -16.11 -4.90
CA ASP A 90 3.63 -17.13 -4.54
C ASP A 90 4.99 -16.50 -4.23
N LYS A 91 5.23 -15.32 -4.78
CA LYS A 91 6.40 -14.47 -4.54
C LYS A 91 5.92 -13.03 -4.40
N VAL A 92 6.85 -12.10 -4.23
CA VAL A 92 6.59 -10.68 -4.30
C VAL A 92 6.98 -10.17 -5.68
N TYR A 93 6.04 -9.55 -6.39
CA TYR A 93 6.25 -9.04 -7.74
C TYR A 93 6.14 -7.52 -7.76
N GLY A 94 7.13 -6.84 -8.33
CA GLY A 94 7.10 -5.40 -8.53
C GLY A 94 6.28 -5.05 -9.78
N PHE A 95 5.27 -4.22 -9.63
CA PHE A 95 4.39 -3.80 -10.72
C PHE A 95 4.52 -2.32 -11.10
N GLY A 96 5.49 -1.61 -10.52
CA GLY A 96 5.71 -0.20 -10.80
C GLY A 96 4.73 0.71 -10.07
N LYS A 97 4.50 1.91 -10.61
CA LYS A 97 3.69 2.93 -9.95
C LYS A 97 2.21 2.58 -9.94
N LEU A 98 1.54 2.87 -8.83
CA LEU A 98 0.10 2.62 -8.69
C LEU A 98 -0.71 3.27 -9.81
N LYS A 99 -0.36 4.49 -10.21
CA LYS A 99 -1.06 5.22 -11.29
C LYS A 99 -0.99 4.53 -12.65
N LYS A 100 -0.05 3.60 -12.84
CA LYS A 100 0.11 2.87 -14.10
C LYS A 100 -0.66 1.56 -14.13
N LEU A 101 -1.22 1.13 -13.02
CA LEU A 101 -2.08 -0.04 -12.98
C LEU A 101 -3.44 0.34 -13.55
N ARG A 102 -3.80 -0.28 -14.67
CA ARG A 102 -5.03 0.04 -15.38
C ARG A 102 -6.21 -0.71 -14.82
N ARG A 103 -7.35 -0.07 -14.92
CA ARG A 103 -8.64 -0.64 -14.58
C ARG A 103 -9.45 -0.81 -15.87
N TYR A 104 -9.92 -1.99 -16.10
CA TYR A 104 -10.70 -2.31 -17.28
C TYR A 104 -12.13 -2.64 -16.90
#